data_74f19b0e61df20264e133bc17fbd040b
#
_entry.id   74f19b0e61df20264e133bc17fbd040b
#
_cell.length_a   1.000
_cell.length_b   1.000
_cell.length_c   1.000
_cell.angle_alpha   90.00
_cell.angle_beta   90.00
_cell.angle_gamma   90.00
#
_symmetry.space_group_name_H-M   'P 1'
#
loop_
_entity.id
_entity.type
_entity.pdbx_description
1 polymer ?
#
loop_
_entity_poly.entity_id
_entity_poly.type
_entity_poly.pdbx_seq_one_letter_code
_entity_poly.pdbx_strand_id
1 'polypeptide(L)'
;MVKLVENDLSIDAYLALRETVGWAKVPREQAERAITGSLLTVRAVDETGRDLGMGRLVGDGAYICYIQDLVVRPDAQGIGVGSMLIHYLTEKAESMKIPGTTMMLCLMCAKGRESFYEKHAFTARPTDTLGPGMIRYLK
;
A
#
# COMPACT_ATOMS: atom_id res chain seq x y z
N MET A 1 -5.52 -10.51 -18.11
CA MET A 1 -6.30 -9.47 -17.42
C MET A 1 -6.00 -9.51 -15.94
N VAL A 2 -5.84 -8.35 -15.32
CA VAL A 2 -5.56 -8.24 -13.89
C VAL A 2 -6.85 -7.94 -13.14
N LYS A 3 -7.05 -8.63 -12.03
CA LYS A 3 -8.22 -8.46 -11.17
C LYS A 3 -7.76 -8.08 -9.76
N LEU A 4 -8.47 -7.16 -9.11
CA LEU A 4 -8.21 -6.78 -7.72
C LEU A 4 -9.19 -7.51 -6.80
N VAL A 5 -8.65 -8.09 -5.72
CA VAL A 5 -9.45 -8.83 -4.74
C VAL A 5 -9.22 -8.21 -3.37
N GLU A 6 -10.32 -7.79 -2.72
CA GLU A 6 -10.31 -7.07 -1.47
C GLU A 6 -10.42 -8.02 -0.28
N ASN A 7 -9.63 -7.74 0.77
CA ASN A 7 -9.71 -8.44 2.06
C ASN A 7 -9.57 -9.97 1.95
N ASP A 8 -8.73 -10.41 1.03
CA ASP A 8 -8.46 -11.84 0.79
C ASP A 8 -6.96 -12.09 0.59
N LEU A 9 -6.13 -11.34 1.28
CA LEU A 9 -4.67 -11.50 1.25
C LEU A 9 -4.24 -12.46 2.36
N SER A 10 -3.79 -13.65 1.97
CA SER A 10 -3.29 -14.63 2.93
C SER A 10 -1.94 -14.21 3.49
N ILE A 11 -1.60 -14.73 4.67
CA ILE A 11 -0.30 -14.47 5.29
C ILE A 11 0.82 -15.00 4.40
N ASP A 12 0.64 -16.19 3.82
CA ASP A 12 1.64 -16.77 2.93
C ASP A 12 1.87 -15.91 1.69
N ALA A 13 0.80 -15.40 1.06
CA ALA A 13 0.91 -14.51 -0.09
C ALA A 13 1.59 -13.19 0.29
N TYR A 14 1.24 -12.63 1.43
CA TYR A 14 1.84 -11.40 1.96
C TYR A 14 3.35 -11.56 2.12
N LEU A 15 3.77 -12.63 2.81
CA LEU A 15 5.19 -12.89 3.04
C LEU A 15 5.94 -13.17 1.74
N ALA A 16 5.33 -13.94 0.83
CA ALA A 16 5.94 -14.27 -0.45
C ALA A 16 6.13 -13.02 -1.34
N LEU A 17 5.13 -12.14 -1.41
CA LEU A 17 5.23 -10.91 -2.19
C LEU A 17 6.32 -9.99 -1.66
N ARG A 18 6.44 -9.85 -0.35
CA ARG A 18 7.52 -9.06 0.26
C ARG A 18 8.90 -9.60 -0.14
N GLU A 19 9.04 -10.92 -0.15
CA GLU A 19 10.29 -11.57 -0.53
C GLU A 19 10.67 -11.30 -1.99
N THR A 20 9.69 -11.21 -2.90
CA THR A 20 9.95 -10.95 -4.31
C THR A 20 10.68 -9.64 -4.58
N VAL A 21 10.54 -8.67 -3.68
CA VAL A 21 11.17 -7.33 -3.79
C VAL A 21 12.31 -7.16 -2.80
N GLY A 22 12.72 -8.23 -2.11
CA GLY A 22 13.87 -8.21 -1.22
C GLY A 22 13.67 -7.46 0.09
N TRP A 23 12.43 -7.25 0.52
CA TRP A 23 12.17 -6.58 1.79
C TRP A 23 12.52 -7.46 2.97
N ALA A 24 12.84 -6.83 4.10
CA ALA A 24 13.18 -7.53 5.33
C ALA A 24 12.08 -8.51 5.73
N LYS A 25 12.51 -9.67 6.25
CA LYS A 25 11.56 -10.69 6.70
C LYS A 25 10.77 -10.20 7.90
N VAL A 26 9.50 -10.53 7.90
CA VAL A 26 8.58 -10.25 8.99
C VAL A 26 8.16 -11.61 9.59
N PRO A 27 8.27 -11.80 10.92
CA PRO A 27 7.79 -13.03 11.55
C PRO A 27 6.30 -13.24 11.28
N ARG A 28 5.90 -14.49 11.16
CA ARG A 28 4.50 -14.85 10.83
C ARG A 28 3.48 -14.21 11.78
N GLU A 29 3.75 -14.25 13.08
CA GLU A 29 2.87 -13.65 14.08
C GLU A 29 2.69 -12.15 13.86
N GLN A 30 3.80 -11.45 13.55
CA GLN A 30 3.75 -10.01 13.25
C GLN A 30 2.93 -9.74 11.98
N ALA A 31 3.13 -10.56 10.95
CA ALA A 31 2.36 -10.45 9.70
C ALA A 31 0.85 -10.66 9.95
N GLU A 32 0.50 -11.67 10.76
CA GLU A 32 -0.90 -11.95 11.11
C GLU A 32 -1.55 -10.76 11.80
N ARG A 33 -0.87 -10.17 12.79
CA ARG A 33 -1.38 -9.00 13.50
C ARG A 33 -1.49 -7.79 12.58
N ALA A 34 -0.51 -7.59 11.70
CA ALA A 34 -0.51 -6.46 10.77
C ALA A 34 -1.68 -6.56 9.78
N ILE A 35 -1.90 -7.72 9.19
CA ILE A 35 -3.00 -7.94 8.25
C ILE A 35 -4.35 -7.77 8.96
N THR A 36 -4.51 -8.42 10.12
CA THR A 36 -5.75 -8.33 10.91
C THR A 36 -6.05 -6.89 11.34
N GLY A 37 -5.01 -6.12 11.67
CA GLY A 37 -5.16 -4.72 12.09
C GLY A 37 -5.32 -3.73 10.95
N SER A 38 -5.30 -4.19 9.70
CA SER A 38 -5.46 -3.31 8.54
C SER A 38 -6.92 -2.89 8.40
N LEU A 39 -7.14 -1.65 7.93
CA LEU A 39 -8.47 -1.20 7.53
C LEU A 39 -8.95 -1.98 6.31
N LEU A 40 -8.02 -2.30 5.41
CA LEU A 40 -8.32 -2.99 4.17
C LEU A 40 -7.04 -3.55 3.58
N THR A 41 -7.12 -4.73 2.97
CA THR A 41 -6.06 -5.28 2.13
C THR A 41 -6.58 -5.49 0.72
N VAL A 42 -5.69 -5.44 -0.27
CA VAL A 42 -6.02 -5.72 -1.66
C VAL A 42 -4.88 -6.49 -2.29
N ARG A 43 -5.21 -7.45 -3.14
CA ARG A 43 -4.22 -8.15 -3.97
C ARG A 43 -4.63 -8.09 -5.44
N ALA A 44 -3.64 -7.99 -6.30
CA ALA A 44 -3.83 -8.04 -7.74
C ALA A 44 -3.49 -9.44 -8.22
N VAL A 45 -4.37 -10.05 -9.00
CA VAL A 45 -4.17 -11.40 -9.51
C VAL A 45 -4.36 -11.44 -11.02
N ASP A 46 -3.65 -12.37 -11.67
CA ASP A 46 -3.87 -12.65 -13.08
C ASP A 46 -5.00 -13.67 -13.27
N GLU A 47 -5.29 -14.04 -14.53
CA GLU A 47 -6.35 -15.00 -14.84
C GLU A 47 -6.10 -16.40 -14.29
N THR A 48 -4.87 -16.73 -13.89
CA THR A 48 -4.54 -18.03 -13.29
C THR A 48 -4.68 -18.01 -11.77
N GLY A 49 -4.97 -16.83 -11.18
CA GLY A 49 -5.04 -16.65 -9.73
C GLY A 49 -3.70 -16.36 -9.07
N ARG A 50 -2.66 -16.13 -9.86
CA ARG A 50 -1.33 -15.82 -9.34
C ARG A 50 -1.31 -14.39 -8.81
N ASP A 51 -0.75 -14.21 -7.61
CA ASP A 51 -0.59 -12.89 -7.01
C ASP A 51 0.48 -12.08 -7.71
N LEU A 52 0.10 -10.93 -8.26
CA LEU A 52 0.99 -10.00 -8.96
C LEU A 52 1.45 -8.86 -8.07
N GLY A 53 0.66 -8.49 -7.08
CA GLY A 53 0.96 -7.40 -6.20
C GLY A 53 -0.06 -7.27 -5.09
N MET A 54 0.20 -6.34 -4.18
CA MET A 54 -0.66 -6.12 -3.02
C MET A 54 -0.51 -4.69 -2.50
N GLY A 55 -1.39 -4.31 -1.60
CA GLY A 55 -1.29 -3.13 -0.77
C GLY A 55 -2.30 -3.21 0.36
N ARG A 56 -2.15 -2.34 1.35
CA ARG A 56 -3.11 -2.26 2.45
C ARG A 56 -3.25 -0.84 2.97
N LEU A 57 -4.39 -0.57 3.60
CA LEU A 57 -4.65 0.69 4.31
C LEU A 57 -4.60 0.44 5.79
N VAL A 58 -3.91 1.32 6.51
CA VAL A 58 -3.89 1.36 7.98
C VAL A 58 -4.21 2.77 8.43
N GLY A 59 -4.65 2.93 9.68
CA GLY A 59 -4.99 4.23 10.23
C GLY A 59 -6.33 4.21 10.95
N ASP A 60 -6.88 5.40 11.18
CA ASP A 60 -8.18 5.52 11.87
C ASP A 60 -9.37 5.50 10.90
N GLY A 61 -9.12 5.63 9.60
CA GLY A 61 -10.19 5.62 8.60
C GLY A 61 -11.06 6.88 8.61
N ALA A 62 -10.62 7.95 9.28
CA ALA A 62 -11.38 9.18 9.40
C ALA A 62 -10.51 10.40 9.13
N TYR A 63 -9.46 10.59 9.90
CA TYR A 63 -8.55 11.71 9.78
C TYR A 63 -7.27 11.33 9.01
N ILE A 64 -6.82 10.09 9.17
CA ILE A 64 -5.59 9.62 8.52
C ILE A 64 -5.76 8.19 8.01
N CYS A 65 -5.33 7.97 6.78
CA CYS A 65 -5.08 6.65 6.19
C CYS A 65 -3.65 6.61 5.68
N TYR A 66 -3.03 5.45 5.86
CA TYR A 66 -1.66 5.20 5.43
C TYR A 66 -1.65 4.00 4.49
N ILE A 67 -1.04 4.17 3.31
CA ILE A 67 -0.83 3.07 2.38
C ILE A 67 0.47 2.38 2.76
N GLN A 68 0.38 1.08 3.03
CA GLN A 68 1.51 0.27 3.47
C GLN A 68 1.65 -0.94 2.56
N ASP A 69 2.89 -1.37 2.38
CA ASP A 69 3.23 -2.60 1.67
C ASP A 69 2.71 -2.65 0.24
N LEU A 70 2.81 -1.53 -0.48
CA LEU A 70 2.49 -1.53 -1.91
C LEU A 70 3.63 -2.23 -2.65
N VAL A 71 3.36 -3.45 -3.10
CA VAL A 71 4.33 -4.32 -3.78
C VAL A 71 3.77 -4.77 -5.11
N VAL A 72 4.61 -4.74 -6.13
CA VAL A 72 4.34 -5.40 -7.42
C VAL A 72 5.52 -6.32 -7.69
N ARG A 73 5.24 -7.58 -8.01
CA ARG A 73 6.28 -8.55 -8.38
C ARG A 73 7.15 -7.97 -9.48
N PRO A 74 8.48 -8.18 -9.43
CA PRO A 74 9.37 -7.66 -10.49
C PRO A 74 8.94 -8.05 -11.90
N ASP A 75 8.47 -9.28 -12.10
CA ASP A 75 8.04 -9.78 -13.41
C ASP A 75 6.66 -9.29 -13.86
N ALA A 76 5.96 -8.55 -12.98
CA ALA A 76 4.67 -7.94 -13.29
C ALA A 76 4.73 -6.41 -13.29
N GLN A 77 5.91 -5.83 -13.16
CA GLN A 77 6.08 -4.38 -13.23
C GLN A 77 6.00 -3.89 -14.67
N GLY A 78 5.63 -2.61 -14.84
CA GLY A 78 5.57 -1.97 -16.14
C GLY A 78 4.29 -2.24 -16.94
N ILE A 79 3.31 -2.95 -16.38
CA ILE A 79 2.03 -3.23 -17.04
C ILE A 79 0.83 -2.58 -16.34
N GLY A 80 1.09 -1.67 -15.40
CA GLY A 80 0.04 -0.88 -14.76
C GLY A 80 -0.53 -1.43 -13.46
N VAL A 81 0.01 -2.54 -12.93
CA VAL A 81 -0.48 -3.15 -11.68
C VAL A 81 -0.36 -2.19 -10.50
N GLY A 82 0.79 -1.52 -10.38
CA GLY A 82 1.00 -0.54 -9.31
C GLY A 82 0.00 0.61 -9.37
N SER A 83 -0.27 1.13 -10.57
CA SER A 83 -1.27 2.19 -10.76
C SER A 83 -2.67 1.72 -10.41
N MET A 84 -3.03 0.49 -10.75
CA MET A 84 -4.32 -0.08 -10.37
C MET A 84 -4.46 -0.15 -8.84
N LEU A 85 -3.42 -0.62 -8.16
CA LEU A 85 -3.42 -0.76 -6.71
C LEU A 85 -3.52 0.59 -6.01
N ILE A 86 -2.69 1.57 -6.40
CA ILE A 86 -2.70 2.88 -5.76
C ILE A 86 -4.03 3.62 -5.99
N HIS A 87 -4.58 3.48 -7.18
CA HIS A 87 -5.88 4.07 -7.51
C HIS A 87 -6.99 3.45 -6.65
N TYR A 88 -7.01 2.13 -6.55
CA TYR A 88 -7.99 1.40 -5.75
C TYR A 88 -7.92 1.79 -4.27
N LEU A 89 -6.70 1.82 -3.71
CA LEU A 89 -6.50 2.19 -2.31
C LEU A 89 -6.91 3.64 -2.05
N THR A 90 -6.62 4.53 -2.98
CA THR A 90 -7.03 5.94 -2.88
C THR A 90 -8.55 6.06 -2.88
N GLU A 91 -9.23 5.38 -3.79
CA GLU A 91 -10.70 5.39 -3.83
C GLU A 91 -11.33 4.83 -2.56
N LYS A 92 -10.74 3.78 -2.01
CA LYS A 92 -11.22 3.18 -0.76
C LYS A 92 -11.05 4.13 0.42
N ALA A 93 -9.90 4.78 0.52
CA ALA A 93 -9.67 5.80 1.55
C ALA A 93 -10.68 6.95 1.40
N GLU A 94 -10.89 7.42 0.17
CA GLU A 94 -11.88 8.46 -0.13
C GLU A 94 -13.28 8.05 0.34
N SER A 95 -13.65 6.78 0.15
CA SER A 95 -14.97 6.27 0.56
C SER A 95 -15.15 6.23 2.07
N MET A 96 -14.07 6.17 2.83
CA MET A 96 -14.12 6.19 4.31
C MET A 96 -14.23 7.60 4.85
N LYS A 97 -13.85 8.60 4.06
CA LYS A 97 -13.82 9.99 4.50
C LYS A 97 -15.22 10.51 4.82
N ILE A 98 -15.35 11.19 5.95
CA ILE A 98 -16.61 11.87 6.30
C ILE A 98 -16.81 13.03 5.32
N PRO A 99 -17.98 13.15 4.67
CA PRO A 99 -18.23 14.27 3.74
C PRO A 99 -17.98 15.63 4.37
N GLY A 100 -17.31 16.50 3.63
CA GLY A 100 -16.98 17.85 4.09
C GLY A 100 -15.74 17.94 4.96
N THR A 101 -15.07 16.83 5.25
CA THR A 101 -13.83 16.81 6.04
C THR A 101 -12.61 16.57 5.16
N THR A 102 -11.43 16.81 5.72
CA THR A 102 -10.16 16.49 5.08
C THR A 102 -9.55 15.28 5.75
N MET A 103 -9.14 14.30 4.95
CA MET A 103 -8.38 13.14 5.42
C MET A 103 -6.98 13.20 4.83
N MET A 104 -5.97 12.93 5.65
CA MET A 104 -4.60 12.81 5.16
C MET A 104 -4.37 11.37 4.71
N LEU A 105 -4.07 11.18 3.41
CA LEU A 105 -3.63 9.91 2.86
C LEU A 105 -2.13 9.99 2.65
N CYS A 106 -1.36 9.14 3.30
CA CYS A 106 0.09 9.22 3.26
C CYS A 106 0.74 7.84 3.05
N LEU A 107 2.03 7.85 2.75
CA LEU A 107 2.82 6.64 2.56
C LEU A 107 4.30 6.98 2.73
N MET A 108 5.12 5.94 2.95
CA MET A 108 6.57 6.05 2.84
C MET A 108 6.98 5.56 1.47
N CYS A 109 7.55 6.47 0.67
CA CYS A 109 7.96 6.17 -0.69
C CYS A 109 9.28 5.40 -0.70
N ALA A 110 9.35 4.30 -1.44
CA ALA A 110 10.62 3.64 -1.68
C ALA A 110 11.53 4.57 -2.49
N LYS A 111 12.82 4.56 -2.18
CA LYS A 111 13.80 5.44 -2.83
C LYS A 111 13.75 5.27 -4.35
N GLY A 112 13.59 6.39 -5.06
CA GLY A 112 13.54 6.42 -6.52
C GLY A 112 12.14 6.25 -7.12
N ARG A 113 11.09 6.11 -6.29
CA ARG A 113 9.71 5.94 -6.76
C ARG A 113 8.88 7.20 -6.63
N GLU A 114 9.46 8.33 -6.30
CA GLU A 114 8.76 9.59 -6.06
C GLU A 114 7.89 9.99 -7.27
N SER A 115 8.43 9.88 -8.48
CA SER A 115 7.69 10.26 -9.70
C SER A 115 6.44 9.42 -9.92
N PHE A 116 6.48 8.13 -9.54
CA PHE A 116 5.30 7.27 -9.62
C PHE A 116 4.17 7.80 -8.75
N TYR A 117 4.49 8.15 -7.51
CA TYR A 117 3.47 8.65 -6.58
C TYR A 117 3.02 10.06 -6.92
N GLU A 118 3.91 10.90 -7.43
CA GLU A 118 3.56 12.25 -7.88
C GLU A 118 2.54 12.23 -9.01
N LYS A 119 2.60 11.24 -9.91
CA LYS A 119 1.58 11.03 -10.94
C LYS A 119 0.21 10.71 -10.36
N HIS A 120 0.16 10.20 -9.13
CA HIS A 120 -1.07 9.87 -8.43
C HIS A 120 -1.45 10.91 -7.38
N ALA A 121 -1.01 12.16 -7.58
CA ALA A 121 -1.35 13.32 -6.78
C ALA A 121 -0.76 13.34 -5.36
N PHE A 122 0.27 12.56 -5.10
CA PHE A 122 1.01 12.64 -3.85
C PHE A 122 2.09 13.71 -3.93
N THR A 123 2.29 14.41 -2.83
CA THR A 123 3.33 15.44 -2.70
C THR A 123 4.42 14.94 -1.78
N ALA A 124 5.66 14.94 -2.25
CA ALA A 124 6.80 14.57 -1.41
C ALA A 124 7.09 15.67 -0.39
N ARG A 125 7.41 15.28 0.83
CA ARG A 125 7.85 16.22 1.88
C ARG A 125 9.37 16.11 2.05
N PRO A 126 10.07 17.20 2.46
CA PRO A 126 9.52 18.48 2.90
C PRO A 126 9.04 19.39 1.76
N THR A 127 8.16 20.33 2.11
CA THR A 127 7.75 21.41 1.23
C THR A 127 8.19 22.74 1.86
N ASP A 128 7.84 23.87 1.27
CA ASP A 128 8.16 25.18 1.83
C ASP A 128 7.55 25.38 3.22
N THR A 129 6.42 24.71 3.49
CA THR A 129 5.68 24.91 4.74
C THR A 129 5.61 23.67 5.61
N LEU A 130 5.91 22.47 5.07
CA LEU A 130 5.79 21.21 5.76
C LEU A 130 7.15 20.52 5.87
N GLY A 131 7.51 20.09 7.08
CA GLY A 131 8.73 19.32 7.32
C GLY A 131 8.65 17.90 6.75
N PRO A 132 9.76 17.15 6.75
CA PRO A 132 9.78 15.78 6.26
C PRO A 132 9.03 14.82 7.20
N GLY A 133 8.59 13.68 6.66
CA GLY A 133 8.23 12.55 7.47
C GLY A 133 9.44 12.06 8.25
N MET A 134 9.22 11.47 9.43
CA MET A 134 10.30 10.96 10.27
C MET A 134 9.98 9.55 10.71
N ILE A 135 11.02 8.72 10.89
CA ILE A 135 10.85 7.31 11.19
C ILE A 135 11.79 6.89 12.33
N ARG A 136 11.35 5.95 13.14
CA ARG A 136 12.12 5.33 14.19
C ARG A 136 11.76 3.86 14.27
N TYR A 137 12.76 2.99 14.25
CA TYR A 137 12.53 1.55 14.40
C TYR A 137 12.62 1.18 15.88
N LEU A 138 11.56 0.58 16.40
CA LEU A 138 11.53 0.06 17.77
C LEU A 138 12.01 -1.38 17.75
N LYS A 139 13.06 -1.68 18.55
CA LYS A 139 13.67 -3.02 18.61
C LYS A 139 13.61 -3.57 20.03
#